data_6c34dfe45907f50340e3e124adb0ac6d
#
_entry.id   6c34dfe45907f50340e3e124adb0ac6d
#
_cell.length_a   1.000
_cell.length_b   1.000
_cell.length_c   1.000
_cell.angle_alpha   90.00
_cell.angle_beta   90.00
_cell.angle_gamma   90.00
#
_symmetry.space_group_name_H-M   'P 1'
#
loop_
_entity.id
_entity.type
_entity.pdbx_description
1 polymer ?
#
loop_
_entity_poly.entity_id
_entity_poly.type
_entity_poly.pdbx_seq_one_letter_code
_entity_poly.pdbx_strand_id
1 'polypeptide(L)'
;MKTIVIISGDVILNTSLERCTKGLYQCVIFSKMTSALDYIYNSIPNLIVIGVVNDDPIAVHIINDIKADPLFYQLPVLAVLPDQFNMDHLNSLMVEDYIWRADIERDFLARVNLSIFRSERIVEINPLTRLPGNISISREIQERLEKNKDFAFCYADLDDFKPFNDRYGFSRGDEVIKMTGRLILGIVKAKQPQGSFVGHVGGDDFVFIIDTDLVEEAAAEIIRAFDSLIPGCYDREDSTLGFIESVDRQGKASRFAMIGISIGITETRSHLFSHYGEVTQLAAEMKKFTKQFKGSCFKSDRRQRTDEFG
;
A
#
# COMPACT_ATOMS: atom_id res chain seq x y z
N MET A 1 19.42 5.29 6.49
CA MET A 1 19.53 6.55 5.73
C MET A 1 19.15 6.26 4.30
N LYS A 2 18.32 7.10 3.65
CA LYS A 2 17.89 6.90 2.26
C LYS A 2 19.05 7.12 1.30
N THR A 3 19.11 6.32 0.22
CA THR A 3 20.20 6.35 -0.76
C THR A 3 19.77 7.02 -2.06
N ILE A 4 20.61 7.94 -2.55
CA ILE A 4 20.45 8.60 -3.85
C ILE A 4 21.62 8.15 -4.74
N VAL A 5 21.32 7.67 -5.93
CA VAL A 5 22.33 7.41 -6.97
C VAL A 5 22.41 8.63 -7.86
N ILE A 6 23.61 9.20 -7.98
CA ILE A 6 23.90 10.34 -8.87
C ILE A 6 24.69 9.81 -10.06
N ILE A 7 24.25 10.09 -11.26
CA ILE A 7 24.90 9.66 -12.51
C ILE A 7 25.27 10.90 -13.30
N SER A 8 26.51 11.28 -13.25
CA SER A 8 27.05 12.43 -13.99
C SER A 8 28.57 12.35 -14.12
N GLY A 9 29.08 12.65 -15.31
CA GLY A 9 30.52 12.85 -15.54
C GLY A 9 31.06 14.23 -15.13
N ASP A 10 30.17 15.14 -14.70
CA ASP A 10 30.53 16.51 -14.31
C ASP A 10 30.88 16.61 -12.82
N VAL A 11 32.16 16.76 -12.51
CA VAL A 11 32.67 16.82 -11.13
C VAL A 11 32.12 18.03 -10.36
N ILE A 12 31.91 19.17 -11.03
CA ILE A 12 31.38 20.38 -10.39
C ILE A 12 29.94 20.17 -10.01
N LEU A 13 29.13 19.60 -10.92
CA LEU A 13 27.76 19.23 -10.66
C LEU A 13 27.67 18.25 -9.48
N ASN A 14 28.46 17.18 -9.50
CA ASN A 14 28.47 16.18 -8.45
C ASN A 14 28.75 16.77 -7.08
N THR A 15 29.75 17.66 -6.98
CA THR A 15 30.09 18.35 -5.73
C THR A 15 28.96 19.23 -5.21
N SER A 16 28.25 19.93 -6.10
CA SER A 16 27.06 20.74 -5.73
C SER A 16 25.92 19.88 -5.21
N LEU A 17 25.61 18.76 -5.89
CA LEU A 17 24.54 17.84 -5.49
C LEU A 17 24.84 17.18 -4.13
N GLU A 18 26.08 16.71 -3.92
CA GLU A 18 26.50 16.15 -2.62
C GLU A 18 26.39 17.18 -1.48
N ARG A 19 26.81 18.42 -1.73
CA ARG A 19 26.71 19.49 -0.73
C ARG A 19 25.25 19.73 -0.31
N CYS A 20 24.31 19.76 -1.25
CA CYS A 20 22.90 19.98 -0.99
C CYS A 20 22.27 18.85 -0.18
N THR A 21 22.80 17.62 -0.26
CA THR A 21 22.22 16.42 0.38
C THR A 21 23.01 15.96 1.61
N LYS A 22 24.12 16.61 1.93
CA LYS A 22 25.05 16.22 3.00
C LYS A 22 24.35 16.08 4.36
N GLY A 23 24.55 14.93 4.99
CA GLY A 23 23.99 14.62 6.31
C GLY A 23 22.50 14.19 6.29
N LEU A 24 21.82 14.30 5.15
CA LEU A 24 20.41 13.92 4.98
C LEU A 24 20.24 12.61 4.18
N TYR A 25 21.08 12.42 3.18
CA TYR A 25 21.05 11.29 2.25
C TYR A 25 22.43 10.67 2.09
N GLN A 26 22.46 9.38 1.77
CA GLN A 26 23.67 8.70 1.30
C GLN A 26 23.72 8.86 -0.22
N CYS A 27 24.73 9.56 -0.73
CA CYS A 27 24.95 9.71 -2.16
C CYS A 27 25.97 8.69 -2.67
N VAL A 28 25.64 8.00 -3.77
CA VAL A 28 26.56 7.12 -4.50
C VAL A 28 26.67 7.66 -5.91
N ILE A 29 27.89 8.02 -6.34
CA ILE A 29 28.13 8.73 -7.58
C ILE A 29 28.77 7.80 -8.62
N PHE A 30 28.22 7.83 -9.82
CA PHE A 30 28.76 7.15 -10.99
C PHE A 30 28.99 8.16 -12.12
N SER A 31 30.13 8.01 -12.80
CA SER A 31 30.45 8.87 -13.96
C SER A 31 29.68 8.45 -15.24
N LYS A 32 29.19 7.21 -15.29
CA LYS A 32 28.48 6.66 -16.46
C LYS A 32 27.29 5.80 -15.99
N MET A 33 26.22 5.83 -16.76
CA MET A 33 25.02 5.04 -16.52
C MET A 33 25.31 3.54 -16.46
N THR A 34 26.10 3.00 -17.38
CA THR A 34 26.46 1.57 -17.42
C THR A 34 27.12 1.09 -16.13
N SER A 35 27.92 1.95 -15.47
CA SER A 35 28.55 1.61 -14.18
C SER A 35 27.59 1.69 -12.99
N ALA A 36 26.48 2.41 -13.14
CA ALA A 36 25.46 2.53 -12.10
C ALA A 36 24.48 1.38 -12.10
N LEU A 37 24.28 0.69 -13.24
CA LEU A 37 23.28 -0.35 -13.40
C LEU A 37 23.41 -1.47 -12.37
N ASP A 38 24.59 -2.05 -12.22
CA ASP A 38 24.82 -3.14 -11.26
C ASP A 38 24.47 -2.71 -9.83
N TYR A 39 24.82 -1.47 -9.48
CA TYR A 39 24.47 -0.94 -8.18
C TYR A 39 22.97 -0.72 -8.01
N ILE A 40 22.28 -0.17 -9.02
CA ILE A 40 20.84 0.08 -9.01
C ILE A 40 20.08 -1.25 -8.85
N TYR A 41 20.45 -2.28 -9.62
CA TYR A 41 19.82 -3.61 -9.54
C TYR A 41 20.03 -4.31 -8.19
N ASN A 42 21.19 -4.15 -7.58
CA ASN A 42 21.52 -4.84 -6.32
C ASN A 42 21.09 -4.08 -5.05
N SER A 43 20.99 -2.74 -5.11
CA SER A 43 20.81 -1.90 -3.91
C SER A 43 19.45 -1.19 -3.86
N ILE A 44 18.73 -1.12 -4.96
CA ILE A 44 17.43 -0.45 -5.12
C ILE A 44 17.41 0.92 -4.40
N PRO A 45 18.04 1.98 -4.97
CA PRO A 45 18.12 3.29 -4.33
C PRO A 45 16.73 3.93 -4.21
N ASN A 46 16.62 4.98 -3.40
CA ASN A 46 15.36 5.72 -3.23
C ASN A 46 15.09 6.74 -4.34
N LEU A 47 16.16 7.18 -5.03
CA LEU A 47 16.10 8.15 -6.14
C LEU A 47 17.32 7.99 -7.03
N ILE A 48 17.14 8.14 -8.33
CA ILE A 48 18.21 8.33 -9.31
C ILE A 48 18.22 9.81 -9.72
N VAL A 49 19.39 10.45 -9.65
CA VAL A 49 19.63 11.80 -10.17
C VAL A 49 20.56 11.70 -11.37
N ILE A 50 20.16 12.24 -12.51
CA ILE A 50 20.92 12.15 -13.75
C ILE A 50 21.28 13.53 -14.23
N GLY A 51 22.59 13.79 -14.39
CA GLY A 51 23.09 14.95 -15.13
C GLY A 51 22.92 14.71 -16.63
N VAL A 52 21.94 15.36 -17.25
CA VAL A 52 21.70 15.24 -18.69
C VAL A 52 22.74 16.05 -19.46
N VAL A 53 23.38 15.40 -20.42
CA VAL A 53 24.23 16.04 -21.41
C VAL A 53 23.42 16.12 -22.72
N ASN A 54 23.52 17.24 -23.43
CA ASN A 54 22.87 17.37 -24.73
C ASN A 54 23.33 16.24 -25.64
N ASP A 55 22.35 15.54 -26.25
CA ASP A 55 22.58 14.50 -27.23
C ASP A 55 23.30 13.23 -26.72
N ASP A 56 22.98 12.76 -25.49
CA ASP A 56 23.39 11.43 -25.05
C ASP A 56 22.27 10.40 -25.24
N PRO A 57 22.14 9.77 -26.43
CA PRO A 57 21.09 8.79 -26.73
C PRO A 57 21.24 7.51 -25.90
N ILE A 58 22.44 7.20 -25.42
CA ILE A 58 22.72 6.02 -24.61
C ILE A 58 22.11 6.21 -23.21
N ALA A 59 22.28 7.38 -22.59
CA ALA A 59 21.68 7.66 -21.29
C ALA A 59 20.15 7.63 -21.38
N VAL A 60 19.55 8.19 -22.43
CA VAL A 60 18.09 8.14 -22.66
C VAL A 60 17.60 6.71 -22.79
N HIS A 61 18.27 5.88 -23.57
CA HIS A 61 17.88 4.48 -23.77
C HIS A 61 17.91 3.69 -22.46
N ILE A 62 19.00 3.79 -21.70
CA ILE A 62 19.16 3.07 -20.44
C ILE A 62 18.14 3.53 -19.38
N ILE A 63 17.82 4.83 -19.29
CA ILE A 63 16.77 5.33 -18.39
C ILE A 63 15.44 4.68 -18.74
N ASN A 64 15.09 4.70 -20.02
CA ASN A 64 13.83 4.13 -20.50
C ASN A 64 13.77 2.62 -20.25
N ASP A 65 14.88 1.90 -20.42
CA ASP A 65 14.97 0.47 -20.10
C ASP A 65 14.74 0.19 -18.60
N ILE A 66 15.39 0.98 -17.71
CA ILE A 66 15.15 0.88 -16.27
C ILE A 66 13.66 1.14 -15.97
N LYS A 67 13.07 2.14 -16.58
CA LYS A 67 11.65 2.50 -16.34
C LYS A 67 10.67 1.51 -16.98
N ALA A 68 11.07 0.76 -17.96
CA ALA A 68 10.28 -0.34 -18.56
C ALA A 68 10.32 -1.60 -17.69
N ASP A 69 11.30 -1.75 -16.80
CA ASP A 69 11.40 -2.89 -15.90
C ASP A 69 10.36 -2.77 -14.75
N PRO A 70 9.48 -3.77 -14.55
CA PRO A 70 8.47 -3.75 -13.49
C PRO A 70 9.01 -3.52 -12.08
N LEU A 71 10.27 -3.91 -11.79
CA LEU A 71 10.91 -3.72 -10.48
C LEU A 71 11.28 -2.25 -10.24
N PHE A 72 11.65 -1.52 -11.30
CA PHE A 72 12.16 -0.15 -11.20
C PHE A 72 11.21 0.91 -11.75
N TYR A 73 10.06 0.50 -12.27
CA TYR A 73 9.05 1.43 -12.79
C TYR A 73 8.70 2.56 -11.82
N GLN A 74 8.64 2.25 -10.52
CA GLN A 74 8.31 3.22 -9.47
C GLN A 74 9.52 3.95 -8.88
N LEU A 75 10.76 3.56 -9.25
CA LEU A 75 11.97 4.23 -8.80
C LEU A 75 12.05 5.63 -9.43
N PRO A 76 11.98 6.72 -8.65
CA PRO A 76 11.94 8.05 -9.23
C PRO A 76 13.28 8.44 -9.85
N VAL A 77 13.20 9.14 -10.97
CA VAL A 77 14.35 9.71 -11.68
C VAL A 77 14.18 11.23 -11.75
N LEU A 78 15.19 11.97 -11.27
CA LEU A 78 15.28 13.42 -11.34
C LEU A 78 16.36 13.81 -12.35
N ALA A 79 15.99 14.48 -13.43
CA ALA A 79 16.91 14.96 -14.43
C ALA A 79 17.47 16.34 -14.07
N VAL A 80 18.79 16.52 -14.09
CA VAL A 80 19.43 17.82 -14.03
C VAL A 80 19.73 18.30 -15.44
N LEU A 81 19.02 19.32 -15.88
CA LEU A 81 19.09 19.84 -17.24
C LEU A 81 20.11 20.99 -17.37
N PRO A 82 20.91 21.03 -18.44
CA PRO A 82 21.76 22.17 -18.74
C PRO A 82 20.90 23.39 -19.16
N ASP A 83 21.42 24.59 -18.99
CA ASP A 83 20.69 25.85 -19.22
C ASP A 83 20.14 26.03 -20.66
N GLN A 84 20.71 25.33 -21.61
CA GLN A 84 20.30 25.36 -23.04
C GLN A 84 19.66 24.06 -23.52
N PHE A 85 19.04 23.30 -22.63
CA PHE A 85 18.39 22.04 -22.98
C PHE A 85 17.12 22.29 -23.83
N ASN A 86 16.98 21.54 -24.94
CA ASN A 86 15.75 21.58 -25.74
C ASN A 86 14.64 20.77 -25.05
N MET A 87 13.61 21.45 -24.56
CA MET A 87 12.47 20.84 -23.84
C MET A 87 11.68 19.84 -24.68
N ASP A 88 11.73 19.88 -26.02
CA ASP A 88 11.08 18.88 -26.86
C ASP A 88 11.67 17.48 -26.64
N HIS A 89 12.93 17.39 -26.25
CA HIS A 89 13.59 16.13 -25.91
C HIS A 89 13.21 15.59 -24.52
N LEU A 90 12.67 16.41 -23.64
CA LEU A 90 12.26 15.96 -22.31
C LEU A 90 11.16 14.88 -22.38
N ASN A 91 10.25 14.97 -23.36
CA ASN A 91 9.19 13.99 -23.54
C ASN A 91 9.71 12.59 -23.92
N SER A 92 10.95 12.49 -24.42
CA SER A 92 11.60 11.21 -24.71
C SER A 92 12.25 10.57 -23.49
N LEU A 93 12.44 11.33 -22.39
CA LEU A 93 13.00 10.88 -21.12
C LEU A 93 11.88 10.45 -20.18
N MET A 94 11.88 9.19 -19.77
CA MET A 94 10.95 8.70 -18.75
C MET A 94 11.42 9.12 -17.34
N VAL A 95 11.29 10.41 -17.01
CA VAL A 95 11.68 10.98 -15.72
C VAL A 95 10.47 11.56 -14.98
N GLU A 96 10.44 11.47 -13.66
CA GLU A 96 9.35 11.99 -12.84
C GLU A 96 9.43 13.49 -12.56
N ASP A 97 10.65 14.05 -12.58
CA ASP A 97 10.86 15.48 -12.37
C ASP A 97 12.19 15.92 -13.00
N TYR A 98 12.34 17.22 -13.14
CA TYR A 98 13.60 17.82 -13.61
C TYR A 98 13.92 19.10 -12.84
N ILE A 99 15.21 19.50 -12.89
CA ILE A 99 15.70 20.75 -12.35
C ILE A 99 16.73 21.35 -13.30
N TRP A 100 16.68 22.69 -13.47
CA TRP A 100 17.74 23.39 -14.19
C TRP A 100 19.02 23.45 -13.36
N ARG A 101 20.16 23.36 -14.02
CA ARG A 101 21.47 23.42 -13.36
C ARG A 101 21.63 24.71 -12.53
N ALA A 102 21.11 25.83 -13.03
CA ALA A 102 21.14 27.12 -12.34
C ALA A 102 20.34 27.15 -11.03
N ASP A 103 19.36 26.27 -10.88
CA ASP A 103 18.44 26.24 -9.72
C ASP A 103 18.83 25.24 -8.62
N ILE A 104 19.94 24.50 -8.79
CA ILE A 104 20.34 23.43 -7.86
C ILE A 104 20.44 23.92 -6.41
N GLU A 105 21.14 24.99 -6.18
CA GLU A 105 21.37 25.52 -4.82
C GLU A 105 20.06 25.92 -4.11
N ARG A 106 19.04 26.31 -4.88
CA ARG A 106 17.75 26.77 -4.35
C ARG A 106 16.75 25.64 -4.17
N ASP A 107 16.61 24.78 -5.16
CA ASP A 107 15.43 23.90 -5.28
C ASP A 107 15.74 22.41 -5.21
N PHE A 108 17.02 21.99 -5.34
CA PHE A 108 17.38 20.58 -5.49
C PHE A 108 16.89 19.71 -4.33
N LEU A 109 17.17 20.13 -3.08
CA LEU A 109 16.77 19.35 -1.91
C LEU A 109 15.23 19.21 -1.80
N ALA A 110 14.49 20.26 -2.13
CA ALA A 110 13.03 20.21 -2.12
C ALA A 110 12.51 19.22 -3.17
N ARG A 111 13.08 19.20 -4.38
CA ARG A 111 12.69 18.25 -5.45
C ARG A 111 13.04 16.81 -5.11
N VAL A 112 14.22 16.57 -4.53
CA VAL A 112 14.63 15.26 -4.00
C VAL A 112 13.59 14.75 -2.99
N ASN A 113 13.27 15.56 -1.99
CA ASN A 113 12.30 15.22 -0.97
C ASN A 113 10.93 14.91 -1.56
N LEU A 114 10.45 15.74 -2.50
CA LEU A 114 9.15 15.56 -3.17
C LEU A 114 9.13 14.31 -4.05
N SER A 115 10.20 14.03 -4.80
CA SER A 115 10.27 12.87 -5.69
C SER A 115 10.24 11.57 -4.88
N ILE A 116 11.04 11.48 -3.82
CA ILE A 116 11.04 10.33 -2.91
C ILE A 116 9.68 10.17 -2.22
N PHE A 117 9.12 11.26 -1.69
CA PHE A 117 7.83 11.23 -1.01
C PHE A 117 6.67 10.79 -1.93
N ARG A 118 6.65 11.24 -3.18
CA ARG A 118 5.65 10.82 -4.18
C ARG A 118 5.76 9.33 -4.48
N SER A 119 6.98 8.83 -4.70
CA SER A 119 7.24 7.41 -4.95
C SER A 119 6.79 6.54 -3.77
N GLU A 120 7.14 6.91 -2.55
CA GLU A 120 6.73 6.18 -1.35
C GLU A 120 5.20 6.13 -1.20
N ARG A 121 4.50 7.23 -1.48
CA ARG A 121 3.04 7.26 -1.44
C ARG A 121 2.38 6.33 -2.45
N ILE A 122 2.97 6.16 -3.63
CA ILE A 122 2.44 5.24 -4.65
C ILE A 122 2.58 3.79 -4.17
N VAL A 123 3.70 3.42 -3.58
CA VAL A 123 3.96 2.08 -3.02
C VAL A 123 3.06 1.78 -1.81
N GLU A 124 2.67 2.81 -1.06
CA GLU A 124 1.83 2.68 0.13
C GLU A 124 0.34 2.46 -0.15
N ILE A 125 -0.10 2.57 -1.42
CA ILE A 125 -1.51 2.48 -1.80
C ILE A 125 -1.77 1.18 -2.56
N ASN A 126 -2.82 0.46 -2.17
CA ASN A 126 -3.26 -0.71 -2.92
C ASN A 126 -3.75 -0.29 -4.33
N PRO A 127 -3.23 -0.87 -5.42
CA PRO A 127 -3.53 -0.44 -6.79
C PRO A 127 -5.00 -0.66 -7.19
N LEU A 128 -5.67 -1.67 -6.63
CA LEU A 128 -7.05 -2.02 -6.98
C LEU A 128 -8.07 -1.11 -6.29
N THR A 129 -7.94 -0.92 -4.98
CA THR A 129 -8.93 -0.19 -4.17
C THR A 129 -8.54 1.25 -3.91
N ARG A 130 -7.29 1.63 -4.10
CA ARG A 130 -6.68 2.91 -3.74
C ARG A 130 -6.69 3.19 -2.23
N LEU A 131 -6.99 2.20 -1.41
CA LEU A 131 -6.85 2.28 0.03
C LEU A 131 -5.37 2.16 0.44
N PRO A 132 -4.98 2.73 1.60
CA PRO A 132 -3.67 2.52 2.21
C PRO A 132 -3.31 1.04 2.33
N GLY A 133 -2.07 0.68 1.97
CA GLY A 133 -1.52 -0.67 2.06
C GLY A 133 -0.74 -0.91 3.36
N ASN A 134 0.00 -2.03 3.39
CA ASN A 134 0.66 -2.55 4.60
C ASN A 134 1.61 -1.56 5.28
N ILE A 135 2.36 -0.76 4.53
CA ILE A 135 3.30 0.23 5.10
C ILE A 135 2.51 1.30 5.88
N SER A 136 1.45 1.85 5.28
CA SER A 136 0.58 2.84 5.92
C SER A 136 -0.16 2.26 7.12
N ILE A 137 -0.62 0.99 7.04
CA ILE A 137 -1.28 0.29 8.13
C ILE A 137 -0.36 0.17 9.34
N SER A 138 0.87 -0.33 9.14
CA SER A 138 1.85 -0.51 10.21
C SER A 138 2.23 0.82 10.86
N ARG A 139 2.43 1.86 10.06
CA ARG A 139 2.74 3.21 10.54
C ARG A 139 1.59 3.78 11.38
N GLU A 140 0.35 3.67 10.91
CA GLU A 140 -0.82 4.20 11.61
C GLU A 140 -1.03 3.53 12.97
N ILE A 141 -0.84 2.21 13.06
CA ILE A 141 -0.91 1.49 14.33
C ILE A 141 0.19 1.97 15.28
N GLN A 142 1.44 2.02 14.80
CA GLN A 142 2.60 2.39 15.62
C GLN A 142 2.48 3.81 16.16
N GLU A 143 2.06 4.78 15.33
CA GLU A 143 1.84 6.17 15.78
C GLU A 143 0.78 6.30 16.87
N ARG A 144 -0.26 5.46 16.83
CA ARG A 144 -1.31 5.45 17.86
C ARG A 144 -0.81 4.87 19.15
N LEU A 145 -0.04 3.78 19.08
CA LEU A 145 0.58 3.17 20.28
C LEU A 145 1.53 4.15 20.96
N GLU A 146 2.39 4.84 20.19
CA GLU A 146 3.30 5.87 20.73
C GLU A 146 2.59 7.05 21.38
N LYS A 147 1.40 7.40 20.87
CA LYS A 147 0.55 8.46 21.45
C LYS A 147 -0.32 7.97 22.62
N ASN A 148 -0.21 6.70 23.01
CA ASN A 148 -1.05 6.04 24.03
C ASN A 148 -2.55 6.26 23.79
N LYS A 149 -3.01 6.19 22.53
CA LYS A 149 -4.41 6.32 22.18
C LYS A 149 -5.07 4.95 22.18
N ASP A 150 -6.21 4.85 22.86
CA ASP A 150 -7.06 3.67 22.73
C ASP A 150 -7.73 3.63 21.36
N PHE A 151 -7.74 2.45 20.75
CA PHE A 151 -8.41 2.18 19.48
C PHE A 151 -8.78 0.71 19.34
N ALA A 152 -9.74 0.44 18.48
CA ALA A 152 -10.02 -0.90 17.99
C ALA A 152 -9.39 -1.06 16.60
N PHE A 153 -8.63 -2.14 16.42
CA PHE A 153 -8.09 -2.60 15.15
C PHE A 153 -8.92 -3.79 14.68
N CYS A 154 -9.50 -3.66 13.51
CA CYS A 154 -10.39 -4.65 12.92
C CYS A 154 -9.75 -5.25 11.66
N TYR A 155 -9.81 -6.57 11.57
CA TYR A 155 -9.37 -7.31 10.39
C TYR A 155 -10.60 -7.94 9.73
N ALA A 156 -10.92 -7.53 8.52
CA ALA A 156 -12.06 -8.02 7.73
C ALA A 156 -11.56 -8.84 6.55
N ASP A 157 -12.25 -9.95 6.27
CA ASP A 157 -11.89 -10.92 5.24
C ASP A 157 -13.18 -11.47 4.58
N LEU A 158 -13.13 -11.72 3.29
CA LEU A 158 -14.27 -12.27 2.54
C LEU A 158 -14.25 -13.81 2.58
N ASP A 159 -15.31 -14.37 3.14
CA ASP A 159 -15.48 -15.83 3.19
C ASP A 159 -15.93 -16.36 1.82
N ASP A 160 -15.39 -17.52 1.43
CA ASP A 160 -15.70 -18.21 0.15
C ASP A 160 -15.41 -17.35 -1.12
N PHE A 161 -14.49 -16.37 -1.02
CA PHE A 161 -14.14 -15.51 -2.16
C PHE A 161 -13.44 -16.27 -3.29
N LYS A 162 -12.60 -17.27 -2.98
CA LYS A 162 -11.95 -18.09 -4.01
C LYS A 162 -12.95 -18.86 -4.88
N PRO A 163 -13.95 -19.62 -4.34
CA PRO A 163 -15.00 -20.25 -5.15
C PRO A 163 -15.74 -19.27 -6.05
N PHE A 164 -15.96 -18.04 -5.61
CA PHE A 164 -16.55 -16.99 -6.43
C PHE A 164 -15.66 -16.63 -7.64
N ASN A 165 -14.37 -16.41 -7.41
CA ASN A 165 -13.42 -16.14 -8.49
C ASN A 165 -13.32 -17.30 -9.48
N ASP A 166 -13.31 -18.54 -8.98
CA ASP A 166 -13.27 -19.74 -9.82
C ASP A 166 -14.55 -19.86 -10.70
N ARG A 167 -15.70 -19.38 -10.23
CA ARG A 167 -16.97 -19.39 -10.95
C ARG A 167 -17.13 -18.22 -11.92
N TYR A 168 -16.79 -16.99 -11.48
CA TYR A 168 -17.11 -15.74 -12.20
C TYR A 168 -15.90 -15.03 -12.80
N GLY A 169 -14.69 -15.47 -12.48
CA GLY A 169 -13.44 -14.89 -12.94
C GLY A 169 -12.97 -13.70 -12.08
N PHE A 170 -11.66 -13.40 -12.20
CA PHE A 170 -11.01 -12.38 -11.39
C PHE A 170 -11.55 -10.96 -11.60
N SER A 171 -11.99 -10.62 -12.81
CA SER A 171 -12.52 -9.27 -13.08
C SER A 171 -13.77 -8.97 -12.23
N ARG A 172 -14.66 -9.97 -12.05
CA ARG A 172 -15.85 -9.83 -11.21
C ARG A 172 -15.49 -9.85 -9.72
N GLY A 173 -14.46 -10.63 -9.33
CA GLY A 173 -13.89 -10.59 -8.00
C GLY A 173 -13.29 -9.23 -7.65
N ASP A 174 -12.60 -8.59 -8.57
CA ASP A 174 -12.06 -7.25 -8.39
C ASP A 174 -13.15 -6.21 -8.11
N GLU A 175 -14.33 -6.34 -8.75
CA GLU A 175 -15.47 -5.46 -8.46
C GLU A 175 -16.03 -5.70 -7.03
N VAL A 176 -16.07 -6.96 -6.57
CA VAL A 176 -16.44 -7.28 -5.17
C VAL A 176 -15.44 -6.66 -4.20
N ILE A 177 -14.14 -6.79 -4.44
CA ILE A 177 -13.09 -6.18 -3.61
C ILE A 177 -13.23 -4.65 -3.57
N LYS A 178 -13.43 -4.00 -4.72
CA LYS A 178 -13.63 -2.54 -4.80
C LYS A 178 -14.89 -2.10 -4.05
N MET A 179 -15.99 -2.82 -4.23
CA MET A 179 -17.25 -2.58 -3.52
C MET A 179 -17.05 -2.68 -2.02
N THR A 180 -16.42 -3.75 -1.53
CA THR A 180 -16.14 -3.97 -0.11
C THR A 180 -15.28 -2.86 0.49
N GLY A 181 -14.20 -2.48 -0.19
CA GLY A 181 -13.33 -1.40 0.26
C GLY A 181 -14.06 -0.06 0.38
N ARG A 182 -14.90 0.29 -0.60
CA ARG A 182 -15.72 1.50 -0.56
C ARG A 182 -16.79 1.46 0.53
N LEU A 183 -17.40 0.32 0.74
CA LEU A 183 -18.39 0.10 1.79
C LEU A 183 -17.79 0.33 3.17
N ILE A 184 -16.68 -0.35 3.48
CA ILE A 184 -15.98 -0.21 4.76
C ILE A 184 -15.55 1.25 4.97
N LEU A 185 -14.93 1.88 3.95
CA LEU A 185 -14.51 3.27 4.03
C LEU A 185 -15.69 4.21 4.30
N GLY A 186 -16.79 4.03 3.58
CA GLY A 186 -18.00 4.87 3.72
C GLY A 186 -18.58 4.81 5.14
N ILE A 187 -18.76 3.59 5.68
CA ILE A 187 -19.34 3.40 7.02
C ILE A 187 -18.38 3.89 8.10
N VAL A 188 -17.11 3.50 8.05
CA VAL A 188 -16.10 3.92 9.04
C VAL A 188 -15.97 5.44 9.08
N LYS A 189 -15.95 6.10 7.93
CA LYS A 189 -15.87 7.57 7.84
C LYS A 189 -17.17 8.26 8.25
N ALA A 190 -18.33 7.64 8.04
CA ALA A 190 -19.60 8.18 8.53
C ALA A 190 -19.70 8.13 10.05
N LYS A 191 -19.21 7.05 10.69
CA LYS A 191 -19.16 6.89 12.15
C LYS A 191 -18.11 7.78 12.82
N GLN A 192 -16.93 7.85 12.23
CA GLN A 192 -15.79 8.63 12.74
C GLN A 192 -15.07 9.33 11.61
N PRO A 193 -15.49 10.55 11.23
CA PRO A 193 -14.92 11.31 10.11
C PRO A 193 -13.42 11.61 10.27
N GLN A 194 -12.99 11.88 11.50
CA GLN A 194 -11.60 12.18 11.84
C GLN A 194 -11.01 11.13 12.76
N GLY A 195 -9.74 10.81 12.54
CA GLY A 195 -9.03 9.84 13.39
C GLY A 195 -9.39 8.38 13.12
N SER A 196 -10.27 8.05 12.19
CA SER A 196 -10.44 6.69 11.69
C SER A 196 -9.51 6.40 10.51
N PHE A 197 -9.21 5.11 10.29
CA PHE A 197 -8.36 4.66 9.22
C PHE A 197 -8.95 3.41 8.55
N VAL A 198 -8.79 3.27 7.24
CA VAL A 198 -9.15 2.06 6.49
C VAL A 198 -8.01 1.71 5.57
N GLY A 199 -7.61 0.45 5.55
CA GLY A 199 -6.53 -0.08 4.72
C GLY A 199 -6.90 -1.37 4.00
N HIS A 200 -6.15 -1.71 2.96
CA HIS A 200 -6.29 -2.96 2.21
C HIS A 200 -4.96 -3.71 2.22
N VAL A 201 -4.93 -4.84 2.91
CA VAL A 201 -3.73 -5.67 3.10
C VAL A 201 -3.36 -6.37 1.79
N GLY A 202 -4.36 -6.89 1.09
CA GLY A 202 -4.21 -7.58 -0.19
C GLY A 202 -5.22 -8.69 -0.39
N GLY A 203 -5.51 -9.06 -1.63
CA GLY A 203 -6.55 -10.04 -1.94
C GLY A 203 -7.91 -9.61 -1.43
N ASP A 204 -8.48 -10.40 -0.55
CA ASP A 204 -9.78 -10.21 0.12
C ASP A 204 -9.68 -9.64 1.55
N ASP A 205 -8.48 -9.20 1.96
CA ASP A 205 -8.15 -8.77 3.33
C ASP A 205 -8.17 -7.24 3.49
N PHE A 206 -9.03 -6.74 4.36
CA PHE A 206 -9.13 -5.32 4.72
C PHE A 206 -8.89 -5.11 6.22
N VAL A 207 -8.49 -3.90 6.57
CA VAL A 207 -8.39 -3.48 7.97
C VAL A 207 -9.04 -2.13 8.16
N PHE A 208 -9.55 -1.87 9.37
CA PHE A 208 -9.94 -0.53 9.77
C PHE A 208 -9.64 -0.28 11.23
N ILE A 209 -9.41 0.99 11.56
CA ILE A 209 -9.15 1.48 12.90
C ILE A 209 -10.20 2.52 13.26
N ILE A 210 -10.83 2.34 14.40
CA ILE A 210 -11.90 3.20 14.90
C ILE A 210 -11.84 3.25 16.42
N ASP A 211 -12.50 4.20 17.04
CA ASP A 211 -12.60 4.26 18.50
C ASP A 211 -13.34 3.03 19.05
N THR A 212 -12.90 2.53 20.18
CA THR A 212 -13.42 1.29 20.79
C THR A 212 -14.93 1.34 21.06
N ASP A 213 -15.46 2.52 21.38
CA ASP A 213 -16.90 2.69 21.67
C ASP A 213 -17.79 2.64 20.41
N LEU A 214 -17.20 2.76 19.22
CA LEU A 214 -17.90 2.78 17.92
C LEU A 214 -17.76 1.48 17.12
N VAL A 215 -16.85 0.59 17.55
CA VAL A 215 -16.40 -0.54 16.71
C VAL A 215 -17.50 -1.57 16.47
N GLU A 216 -18.26 -1.96 17.48
CA GLU A 216 -19.31 -2.98 17.32
C GLU A 216 -20.45 -2.47 16.43
N GLU A 217 -20.84 -1.21 16.58
CA GLU A 217 -21.86 -0.59 15.73
C GLU A 217 -21.39 -0.50 14.28
N ALA A 218 -20.13 -0.08 14.05
CA ALA A 218 -19.54 -0.02 12.72
C ALA A 218 -19.45 -1.42 12.06
N ALA A 219 -18.97 -2.43 12.80
CA ALA A 219 -18.88 -3.80 12.32
C ALA A 219 -20.26 -4.39 11.96
N ALA A 220 -21.25 -4.18 12.82
CA ALA A 220 -22.62 -4.63 12.55
C ALA A 220 -23.24 -3.94 11.32
N GLU A 221 -22.97 -2.65 11.12
CA GLU A 221 -23.45 -1.91 9.95
C GLU A 221 -22.75 -2.36 8.67
N ILE A 222 -21.42 -2.60 8.71
CA ILE A 222 -20.66 -3.15 7.58
C ILE A 222 -21.25 -4.48 7.14
N ILE A 223 -21.50 -5.40 8.08
CA ILE A 223 -22.08 -6.72 7.79
C ILE A 223 -23.47 -6.57 7.15
N ARG A 224 -24.39 -5.81 7.75
CA ARG A 224 -25.73 -5.61 7.19
C ARG A 224 -25.70 -5.03 5.78
N ALA A 225 -24.87 -4.04 5.54
CA ALA A 225 -24.74 -3.41 4.25
C ALA A 225 -24.08 -4.33 3.22
N PHE A 226 -23.05 -5.09 3.62
CA PHE A 226 -22.39 -6.07 2.77
C PHE A 226 -23.36 -7.18 2.34
N ASP A 227 -24.09 -7.80 3.28
CA ASP A 227 -25.05 -8.86 3.02
C ASP A 227 -26.20 -8.39 2.12
N SER A 228 -26.55 -7.11 2.17
CA SER A 228 -27.55 -6.51 1.28
C SER A 228 -27.04 -6.32 -0.15
N LEU A 229 -25.74 -6.04 -0.32
CA LEU A 229 -25.15 -5.72 -1.62
C LEU A 229 -24.63 -6.95 -2.37
N ILE A 230 -24.08 -7.93 -1.63
CA ILE A 230 -23.37 -9.07 -2.22
C ILE A 230 -24.24 -9.93 -3.18
N PRO A 231 -25.56 -10.15 -2.96
CA PRO A 231 -26.38 -10.87 -3.90
C PRO A 231 -26.42 -10.28 -5.30
N GLY A 232 -26.23 -8.94 -5.41
CA GLY A 232 -26.16 -8.23 -6.69
C GLY A 232 -24.89 -8.51 -7.49
N CYS A 233 -23.86 -9.11 -6.89
CA CYS A 233 -22.64 -9.51 -7.56
C CYS A 233 -22.73 -10.89 -8.24
N TYR A 234 -23.80 -11.64 -7.98
CA TYR A 234 -24.06 -12.97 -8.54
C TYR A 234 -25.02 -12.92 -9.73
N ASP A 235 -24.99 -13.94 -10.55
CA ASP A 235 -26.02 -14.13 -11.56
C ASP A 235 -27.37 -14.42 -10.88
N ARG A 236 -28.46 -14.06 -11.56
CA ARG A 236 -29.81 -14.14 -10.98
C ARG A 236 -30.17 -15.54 -10.49
N GLU A 237 -29.70 -16.57 -11.18
CA GLU A 237 -29.97 -17.99 -10.82
C GLU A 237 -29.24 -18.33 -9.51
N ASP A 238 -27.93 -18.08 -9.44
CA ASP A 238 -27.10 -18.37 -8.26
C ASP A 238 -27.54 -17.54 -7.06
N SER A 239 -27.89 -16.26 -7.29
CA SER A 239 -28.44 -15.37 -6.25
C SER A 239 -29.77 -15.88 -5.68
N THR A 240 -30.63 -16.45 -6.53
CA THR A 240 -31.91 -17.01 -6.08
C THR A 240 -31.72 -18.33 -5.32
N LEU A 241 -30.75 -19.14 -5.73
CA LEU A 241 -30.42 -20.41 -5.05
C LEU A 241 -29.71 -20.18 -3.71
N GLY A 242 -29.03 -19.06 -3.55
CA GLY A 242 -28.25 -18.71 -2.35
C GLY A 242 -26.91 -19.46 -2.21
N PHE A 243 -26.48 -20.16 -3.26
CA PHE A 243 -25.19 -20.85 -3.33
C PHE A 243 -24.67 -20.94 -4.76
N ILE A 244 -23.38 -21.22 -4.90
CA ILE A 244 -22.73 -21.55 -6.17
C ILE A 244 -22.16 -22.97 -6.14
N GLU A 245 -22.09 -23.61 -7.28
CA GLU A 245 -21.36 -24.86 -7.45
C GLU A 245 -19.98 -24.56 -8.03
N SER A 246 -18.94 -24.98 -7.31
CA SER A 246 -17.53 -24.82 -7.68
C SER A 246 -16.73 -26.03 -7.19
N VAL A 247 -15.43 -26.03 -7.43
CA VAL A 247 -14.53 -27.09 -6.93
C VAL A 247 -13.86 -26.68 -5.63
N ASP A 248 -13.78 -27.58 -4.68
CA ASP A 248 -13.05 -27.34 -3.43
C ASP A 248 -11.52 -27.41 -3.63
N ARG A 249 -10.76 -27.22 -2.55
CA ARG A 249 -9.27 -27.26 -2.59
C ARG A 249 -8.71 -28.64 -2.97
N GLN A 250 -9.54 -29.68 -2.97
CA GLN A 250 -9.18 -31.05 -3.34
C GLN A 250 -9.65 -31.39 -4.78
N GLY A 251 -10.24 -30.43 -5.50
CA GLY A 251 -10.76 -30.63 -6.86
C GLY A 251 -12.12 -31.32 -6.93
N LYS A 252 -12.83 -31.47 -5.79
CA LYS A 252 -14.16 -32.08 -5.73
C LYS A 252 -15.25 -31.03 -5.90
N ALA A 253 -16.27 -31.34 -6.71
CA ALA A 253 -17.45 -30.47 -6.85
C ALA A 253 -18.14 -30.31 -5.49
N SER A 254 -18.35 -29.06 -5.09
CA SER A 254 -18.92 -28.69 -3.79
C SER A 254 -19.82 -27.46 -3.96
N ARG A 255 -20.77 -27.31 -3.02
CA ARG A 255 -21.62 -26.11 -2.93
C ARG A 255 -21.05 -25.15 -1.92
N PHE A 256 -20.93 -23.90 -2.33
CA PHE A 256 -20.43 -22.81 -1.49
C PHE A 256 -21.55 -21.79 -1.30
N ALA A 257 -21.73 -21.32 -0.07
CA ALA A 257 -22.64 -20.21 0.21
C ALA A 257 -22.20 -18.94 -0.54
N MET A 258 -23.04 -17.93 -0.56
CA MET A 258 -22.62 -16.61 -1.02
C MET A 258 -21.51 -16.07 -0.15
N ILE A 259 -20.66 -15.23 -0.73
CA ILE A 259 -19.56 -14.55 -0.01
C ILE A 259 -20.12 -13.90 1.25
N GLY A 260 -19.52 -14.21 2.39
CA GLY A 260 -19.71 -13.53 3.65
C GLY A 260 -18.55 -12.59 3.96
N ILE A 261 -18.68 -11.79 5.03
CA ILE A 261 -17.60 -10.99 5.58
C ILE A 261 -17.36 -11.33 7.06
N SER A 262 -16.15 -11.78 7.37
CA SER A 262 -15.72 -12.10 8.74
C SER A 262 -14.85 -10.97 9.29
N ILE A 263 -15.22 -10.38 10.45
CA ILE A 263 -14.50 -9.27 11.07
C ILE A 263 -13.97 -9.68 12.43
N GLY A 264 -12.65 -9.77 12.59
CA GLY A 264 -11.97 -9.95 13.88
C GLY A 264 -11.61 -8.59 14.48
N ILE A 265 -11.99 -8.35 15.73
CA ILE A 265 -11.78 -7.09 16.44
C ILE A 265 -10.77 -7.29 17.58
N THR A 266 -9.77 -6.42 17.65
CA THR A 266 -8.76 -6.34 18.70
C THR A 266 -8.76 -4.94 19.27
N GLU A 267 -8.92 -4.80 20.60
CA GLU A 267 -8.98 -3.51 21.28
C GLU A 267 -7.74 -3.27 22.15
N THR A 268 -7.14 -2.09 22.03
CA THR A 268 -5.97 -1.73 22.84
C THR A 268 -6.30 -1.50 24.31
N ARG A 269 -7.54 -1.19 24.66
CA ARG A 269 -7.99 -1.12 26.07
C ARG A 269 -7.81 -2.42 26.84
N SER A 270 -7.93 -3.56 26.16
CA SER A 270 -7.86 -4.89 26.78
C SER A 270 -6.45 -5.45 26.82
N HIS A 271 -5.50 -4.85 26.10
CA HIS A 271 -4.14 -5.34 25.92
C HIS A 271 -3.11 -4.21 25.89
N LEU A 272 -1.97 -4.44 26.55
CA LEU A 272 -0.81 -3.55 26.39
C LEU A 272 0.03 -4.02 25.22
N PHE A 273 0.05 -3.24 24.15
CA PHE A 273 0.89 -3.49 22.98
C PHE A 273 2.07 -2.52 22.96
N SER A 274 3.25 -3.02 22.66
CA SER A 274 4.48 -2.23 22.51
C SER A 274 4.83 -1.96 21.05
N HIS A 275 4.31 -2.81 20.15
CA HIS A 275 4.67 -2.77 18.74
C HIS A 275 3.47 -3.15 17.85
N TYR A 276 3.37 -2.53 16.68
CA TYR A 276 2.28 -2.80 15.73
C TYR A 276 2.15 -4.30 15.36
N GLY A 277 3.25 -5.04 15.37
CA GLY A 277 3.26 -6.48 15.08
C GLY A 277 2.42 -7.30 16.05
N GLU A 278 2.36 -6.92 17.33
CA GLU A 278 1.53 -7.61 18.35
C GLU A 278 0.05 -7.41 18.06
N VAL A 279 -0.34 -6.18 17.67
CA VAL A 279 -1.73 -5.85 17.30
C VAL A 279 -2.16 -6.63 16.07
N THR A 280 -1.33 -6.65 15.03
CA THR A 280 -1.64 -7.34 13.77
C THR A 280 -1.66 -8.86 13.93
N GLN A 281 -0.79 -9.43 14.77
CA GLN A 281 -0.79 -10.85 15.09
C GLN A 281 -2.10 -11.26 15.79
N LEU A 282 -2.49 -10.54 16.84
CA LEU A 282 -3.72 -10.82 17.56
C LEU A 282 -4.96 -10.66 16.68
N ALA A 283 -4.98 -9.64 15.82
CA ALA A 283 -6.05 -9.43 14.86
C ALA A 283 -6.15 -10.56 13.82
N ALA A 284 -5.02 -11.10 13.37
CA ALA A 284 -5.00 -12.26 12.48
C ALA A 284 -5.52 -13.53 13.19
N GLU A 285 -5.23 -13.73 14.47
CA GLU A 285 -5.82 -14.80 15.28
C GLU A 285 -7.35 -14.63 15.40
N MET A 286 -7.80 -13.40 15.67
CA MET A 286 -9.23 -13.10 15.76
C MET A 286 -9.95 -13.28 14.43
N LYS A 287 -9.34 -12.88 13.30
CA LYS A 287 -9.84 -13.19 11.96
C LYS A 287 -10.03 -14.70 11.77
N LYS A 288 -9.00 -15.49 12.07
CA LYS A 288 -9.06 -16.96 11.96
C LYS A 288 -10.13 -17.57 12.85
N PHE A 289 -10.33 -17.02 14.05
CA PHE A 289 -11.38 -17.45 14.95
C PHE A 289 -12.77 -17.11 14.39
N THR A 290 -12.95 -15.90 13.89
CA THR A 290 -14.23 -15.43 13.33
C THR A 290 -14.66 -16.28 12.12
N LYS A 291 -13.74 -16.68 11.26
CA LYS A 291 -13.99 -17.58 10.11
C LYS A 291 -14.49 -19.00 10.48
N GLN A 292 -14.50 -19.38 11.74
CA GLN A 292 -15.11 -20.66 12.17
C GLN A 292 -16.63 -20.59 12.25
N PHE A 293 -17.19 -19.40 12.21
CA PHE A 293 -18.65 -19.20 12.25
C PHE A 293 -19.18 -19.05 10.81
N LYS A 294 -20.37 -19.56 10.57
CA LYS A 294 -21.01 -19.51 9.25
C LYS A 294 -21.67 -18.16 9.01
N GLY A 295 -21.50 -17.63 7.81
CA GLY A 295 -22.08 -16.36 7.37
C GLY A 295 -21.33 -15.15 7.91
N SER A 296 -21.72 -13.97 7.49
CA SER A 296 -21.09 -12.73 7.91
C SER A 296 -21.22 -12.53 9.40
N CYS A 297 -20.10 -12.30 10.08
CA CYS A 297 -20.09 -12.08 11.52
C CYS A 297 -18.87 -11.26 11.98
N PHE A 298 -18.93 -10.74 13.19
CA PHE A 298 -17.76 -10.19 13.86
C PHE A 298 -17.56 -10.82 15.24
N LYS A 299 -16.32 -10.84 15.69
CA LYS A 299 -15.93 -11.29 17.03
C LYS A 299 -14.85 -10.36 17.60
N SER A 300 -15.06 -9.93 18.85
CA SER A 300 -14.08 -9.16 19.62
C SER A 300 -13.25 -10.09 20.49
N ASP A 301 -11.97 -9.78 20.64
CA ASP A 301 -11.15 -10.43 21.64
C ASP A 301 -11.59 -10.01 23.05
N ARG A 302 -12.06 -10.97 23.84
CA ARG A 302 -12.52 -10.77 25.20
C ARG A 302 -11.52 -11.29 26.24
N ARG A 303 -10.34 -11.74 25.82
CA ARG A 303 -9.30 -12.19 26.73
C ARG A 303 -8.77 -10.98 27.51
N GLN A 304 -9.03 -10.91 28.81
CA GLN A 304 -8.37 -9.96 29.71
C GLN A 304 -6.96 -10.49 30.01
N ARG A 305 -5.99 -9.61 30.01
CA ARG A 305 -4.65 -9.92 30.49
C ARG A 305 -4.77 -10.28 31.97
N THR A 306 -4.59 -11.53 32.32
CA THR A 306 -4.21 -11.90 33.69
C THR A 306 -2.82 -11.34 33.91
N ASP A 307 -2.66 -10.39 34.79
CA ASP A 307 -1.37 -9.92 35.30
C ASP A 307 -0.65 -11.11 35.92
N GLU A 308 0.11 -11.86 35.11
CA GLU A 308 1.13 -12.79 35.63
C GLU A 308 2.41 -12.00 35.87
N PHE A 309 2.40 -11.15 36.91
CA PHE A 309 3.57 -10.75 37.67
C PHE A 309 3.13 -10.61 39.14
N GLY A 310 3.13 -11.76 39.82
CA GLY A 310 3.24 -11.87 41.27
C GLY A 310 4.69 -12.25 41.59
#